data_60128ad571e216c783b8b940b573f08f
#
_entry.id   60128ad571e216c783b8b940b573f08f
#
_cell.length_a   1.000
_cell.length_b   1.000
_cell.length_c   1.000
_cell.angle_alpha   90.00
_cell.angle_beta   90.00
_cell.angle_gamma   90.00
#
_symmetry.space_group_name_H-M   'P 1'
#
loop_
_entity.id
_entity.type
_entity.pdbx_description
1 polymer ?
#
loop_
_entity_poly.entity_id
_entity_poly.type
_entity_poly.pdbx_seq_one_letter_code
_entity_poly.pdbx_strand_id
1 'polypeptide(L)'
;MKEQQHIFTNKMLRTLLIPVIFEQVLNSLMGTVDTMMVSNVGSAAISAVSLVDSINVLVIQAFSALAAGGCIICSQYIGKEKPKEAERAAKQVLLVVFLISSVITVLCMISNRELLHLVFGQVEADVMDAAVIYFYYTALSFPFIGLYDAGAAIYRAQGNSRLPMTVSVISNFLNIIGNAV
;
A
#
# COMPACT_ATOMS: atom_id res chain seq x y z
N MET A 1 -17.56 -37.73 -17.93
CA MET A 1 -17.61 -36.32 -17.45
C MET A 1 -16.74 -36.28 -16.20
N LYS A 2 -15.52 -35.66 -16.29
CA LYS A 2 -14.68 -35.46 -15.12
C LYS A 2 -15.34 -34.36 -14.29
N GLU A 3 -15.76 -34.69 -13.06
CA GLU A 3 -16.13 -33.69 -12.07
C GLU A 3 -15.04 -32.63 -12.01
N GLN A 4 -15.41 -31.38 -12.27
CA GLN A 4 -14.57 -30.24 -11.93
C GLN A 4 -14.41 -30.26 -10.41
N GLN A 5 -13.32 -30.82 -9.93
CA GLN A 5 -12.92 -30.67 -8.55
C GLN A 5 -12.87 -29.17 -8.27
N HIS A 6 -13.76 -28.68 -7.42
CA HIS A 6 -13.70 -27.32 -6.87
C HIS A 6 -12.34 -27.16 -6.21
N ILE A 7 -11.43 -26.47 -6.91
CA ILE A 7 -10.05 -26.22 -6.46
C ILE A 7 -10.07 -25.49 -5.11
N PHE A 8 -11.14 -24.75 -4.81
CA PHE A 8 -11.31 -24.03 -3.56
C PHE A 8 -12.60 -24.48 -2.83
N THR A 9 -12.40 -24.98 -1.61
CA THR A 9 -13.52 -25.24 -0.70
C THR A 9 -14.03 -23.91 -0.12
N ASN A 10 -15.33 -23.78 0.13
CA ASN A 10 -15.94 -22.60 0.77
C ASN A 10 -15.24 -22.23 2.10
N LYS A 11 -14.72 -23.20 2.83
CA LYS A 11 -13.92 -22.97 4.04
C LYS A 11 -12.60 -22.24 3.72
N MET A 12 -11.89 -22.66 2.66
CA MET A 12 -10.64 -22.01 2.23
C MET A 12 -10.89 -20.58 1.76
N LEU A 13 -11.94 -20.36 0.97
CA LEU A 13 -12.34 -19.02 0.52
C LEU A 13 -12.62 -18.09 1.71
N ARG A 14 -13.41 -18.53 2.69
CA ARG A 14 -13.67 -17.73 3.88
C ARG A 14 -12.40 -17.44 4.69
N THR A 15 -11.50 -18.39 4.83
CA THR A 15 -10.24 -18.23 5.55
C THR A 15 -9.31 -17.20 4.87
N LEU A 16 -9.38 -17.05 3.55
CA LEU A 16 -8.62 -16.08 2.79
C LEU A 16 -9.31 -14.72 2.73
N LEU A 17 -10.62 -14.68 2.50
CA LEU A 17 -11.36 -13.43 2.26
C LEU A 17 -11.63 -12.65 3.54
N ILE A 18 -12.02 -13.32 4.64
CA ILE A 18 -12.36 -12.62 5.89
C ILE A 18 -11.21 -11.75 6.40
N PRO A 19 -9.94 -12.24 6.49
CA PRO A 19 -8.82 -11.41 6.90
C PRO A 19 -8.58 -10.21 5.97
N VAL A 20 -8.72 -10.41 4.65
CA VAL A 20 -8.53 -9.32 3.67
C VAL A 20 -9.61 -8.25 3.80
N ILE A 21 -10.89 -8.65 3.96
CA ILE A 21 -11.99 -7.70 4.17
C ILE A 21 -11.77 -6.92 5.47
N PHE A 22 -11.38 -7.61 6.54
CA PHE A 22 -11.10 -6.96 7.82
C PHE A 22 -9.95 -5.97 7.74
N GLU A 23 -8.85 -6.34 7.04
CA GLU A 23 -7.72 -5.46 6.74
C GLU A 23 -8.16 -4.20 5.99
N GLN A 24 -8.99 -4.34 4.94
CA GLN A 24 -9.48 -3.20 4.16
C GLN A 24 -10.39 -2.27 4.97
N VAL A 25 -11.26 -2.83 5.80
CA VAL A 25 -12.11 -2.04 6.70
C VAL A 25 -11.26 -1.25 7.70
N LEU A 26 -10.26 -1.88 8.31
CA LEU A 26 -9.33 -1.21 9.23
C LEU A 26 -8.58 -0.07 8.54
N ASN A 27 -8.01 -0.32 7.36
CA ASN A 27 -7.27 0.71 6.62
C ASN A 27 -8.18 1.89 6.24
N SER A 28 -9.43 1.63 5.86
CA SER A 28 -10.41 2.69 5.57
C SER A 28 -10.79 3.51 6.80
N LEU A 29 -10.97 2.86 7.95
CA LEU A 29 -11.23 3.54 9.22
C LEU A 29 -10.04 4.40 9.64
N MET A 30 -8.81 3.90 9.46
CA MET A 30 -7.61 4.66 9.79
C MET A 30 -7.49 5.95 8.99
N GLY A 31 -7.73 5.91 7.68
CA GLY A 31 -7.74 7.14 6.86
C GLY A 31 -8.73 8.19 7.38
N THR A 32 -9.89 7.75 7.90
CA THR A 32 -10.87 8.65 8.52
C THR A 32 -10.35 9.23 9.83
N VAL A 33 -9.72 8.42 10.67
CA VAL A 33 -9.13 8.85 11.95
C VAL A 33 -8.01 9.85 11.71
N ASP A 34 -7.09 9.57 10.78
CA ASP A 34 -5.98 10.44 10.42
C ASP A 34 -6.50 11.83 9.97
N THR A 35 -7.53 11.84 9.10
CA THR A 35 -8.16 13.10 8.65
C THR A 35 -8.77 13.88 9.83
N MET A 36 -9.44 13.20 10.77
CA MET A 36 -9.98 13.84 11.96
C MET A 36 -8.88 14.42 12.87
N MET A 37 -7.74 13.76 13.01
CA MET A 37 -6.64 14.24 13.83
C MET A 37 -5.97 15.48 13.21
N VAL A 38 -5.77 15.50 11.90
CA VAL A 38 -5.22 16.65 11.16
C VAL A 38 -6.17 17.84 11.18
N SER A 39 -7.49 17.62 11.32
CA SER A 39 -8.47 18.71 11.35
C SER A 39 -8.28 19.73 12.48
N ASN A 40 -7.59 19.35 13.55
CA ASN A 40 -7.26 20.23 14.67
C ASN A 40 -6.08 21.18 14.39
N VAL A 41 -5.30 20.97 13.32
CA VAL A 41 -4.08 21.76 13.02
C VAL A 41 -4.39 23.02 12.21
N GLY A 42 -5.51 23.05 11.48
CA GLY A 42 -5.95 24.22 10.71
C GLY A 42 -6.36 23.87 9.27
N SER A 43 -7.06 24.78 8.61
CA SER A 43 -7.62 24.57 7.26
C SER A 43 -6.57 24.37 6.19
N ALA A 44 -5.45 25.10 6.27
CA ALA A 44 -4.34 24.96 5.32
C ALA A 44 -3.69 23.57 5.38
N ALA A 45 -3.49 23.03 6.60
CA ALA A 45 -2.93 21.70 6.81
C ALA A 45 -3.87 20.60 6.27
N ILE A 46 -5.19 20.72 6.52
CA ILE A 46 -6.18 19.76 5.99
C ILE A 46 -6.14 19.75 4.46
N SER A 47 -6.13 20.95 3.85
CA SER A 47 -6.08 21.09 2.39
C SER A 47 -4.80 20.49 1.82
N ALA A 48 -3.65 20.77 2.43
CA ALA A 48 -2.35 20.24 2.01
C ALA A 48 -2.32 18.70 2.08
N VAL A 49 -2.77 18.11 3.18
CA VAL A 49 -2.84 16.65 3.36
C VAL A 49 -3.77 16.04 2.31
N SER A 50 -4.96 16.58 2.10
CA SER A 50 -5.93 16.06 1.13
C SER A 50 -5.39 16.09 -0.31
N LEU A 51 -4.65 17.14 -0.69
CA LEU A 51 -4.00 17.22 -1.99
C LEU A 51 -2.94 16.14 -2.16
N VAL A 52 -2.04 16.01 -1.20
CA VAL A 52 -0.96 15.03 -1.24
C VAL A 52 -1.50 13.61 -1.17
N ASP A 53 -2.53 13.35 -0.37
CA ASP A 53 -3.13 12.02 -0.26
C ASP A 53 -3.75 11.56 -1.58
N SER A 54 -4.25 12.48 -2.40
CA SER A 54 -4.72 12.15 -3.75
C SER A 54 -3.62 11.56 -4.62
N ILE A 55 -2.39 12.09 -4.52
CA ILE A 55 -1.20 11.54 -5.20
C ILE A 55 -0.76 10.23 -4.55
N ASN A 56 -0.71 10.18 -3.22
CA ASN A 56 -0.31 9.00 -2.46
C ASN A 56 -1.20 7.79 -2.82
N VAL A 57 -2.51 7.98 -2.89
CA VAL A 57 -3.46 6.92 -3.28
C VAL A 57 -3.14 6.37 -4.67
N LEU A 58 -2.84 7.22 -5.66
CA LEU A 58 -2.47 6.77 -7.00
C LEU A 58 -1.17 5.95 -7.00
N VAL A 59 -0.15 6.43 -6.29
CA VAL A 59 1.15 5.74 -6.19
C VAL A 59 1.01 4.39 -5.47
N ILE A 60 0.28 4.36 -4.35
CA ILE A 60 0.03 3.13 -3.58
C ILE A 60 -0.76 2.12 -4.42
N GLN A 61 -1.78 2.56 -5.18
CA GLN A 61 -2.51 1.68 -6.08
C GLN A 61 -1.63 1.08 -7.19
N ALA A 62 -0.67 1.85 -7.70
CA ALA A 62 0.31 1.32 -8.65
C ALA A 62 1.21 0.23 -8.02
N PHE A 63 1.67 0.43 -6.77
CA PHE A 63 2.44 -0.60 -6.05
C PHE A 63 1.59 -1.85 -5.78
N SER A 64 0.36 -1.69 -5.35
CA SER A 64 -0.58 -2.79 -5.14
C SER A 64 -0.86 -3.57 -6.43
N ALA A 65 -0.97 -2.89 -7.58
CA ALA A 65 -1.12 -3.55 -8.88
C ALA A 65 0.12 -4.36 -9.26
N LEU A 66 1.33 -3.82 -9.06
CA LEU A 66 2.59 -4.54 -9.27
C LEU A 66 2.70 -5.76 -8.35
N ALA A 67 2.37 -5.59 -7.08
CA ALA A 67 2.35 -6.67 -6.09
C ALA A 67 1.35 -7.77 -6.46
N ALA A 68 0.15 -7.39 -6.93
CA ALA A 68 -0.87 -8.34 -7.39
C ALA A 68 -0.39 -9.14 -8.61
N GLY A 69 0.28 -8.50 -9.58
CA GLY A 69 0.91 -9.19 -10.71
C GLY A 69 1.95 -10.22 -10.25
N GLY A 70 2.78 -9.83 -9.29
CA GLY A 70 3.76 -10.73 -8.66
C GLY A 70 3.11 -11.91 -7.92
N CYS A 71 2.00 -11.65 -7.20
CA CYS A 71 1.20 -12.67 -6.53
C CYS A 71 0.70 -13.75 -7.50
N ILE A 72 0.22 -13.35 -8.68
CA ILE A 72 -0.26 -14.27 -9.71
C ILE A 72 0.86 -15.21 -10.17
N ILE A 73 2.05 -14.67 -10.44
CA ILE A 73 3.21 -15.45 -10.88
C ILE A 73 3.61 -16.45 -9.78
N CYS A 74 3.72 -16.01 -8.53
CA CYS A 74 4.04 -16.87 -7.40
C CYS A 74 3.01 -17.98 -7.22
N SER A 75 1.71 -17.65 -7.29
CA SER A 75 0.61 -18.63 -7.18
C SER A 75 0.66 -19.70 -8.28
N GLN A 76 1.02 -19.32 -9.51
CA GLN A 76 1.16 -20.27 -10.61
C GLN A 76 2.30 -21.27 -10.36
N TYR A 77 3.44 -20.83 -9.82
CA TYR A 77 4.54 -21.74 -9.50
C TYR A 77 4.21 -22.64 -8.31
N ILE A 78 3.50 -22.11 -7.29
CA ILE A 78 2.99 -22.90 -6.16
C ILE A 78 2.03 -23.98 -6.66
N GLY A 79 1.06 -23.61 -7.52
CA GLY A 79 0.10 -24.56 -8.09
C GLY A 79 0.72 -25.62 -9.00
N LYS A 80 1.91 -25.37 -9.55
CA LYS A 80 2.70 -26.35 -10.32
C LYS A 80 3.65 -27.19 -9.45
N GLU A 81 3.56 -27.07 -8.14
CA GLU A 81 4.44 -27.77 -7.18
C GLU A 81 5.94 -27.50 -7.42
N LYS A 82 6.28 -26.25 -7.82
CA LYS A 82 7.64 -25.79 -8.06
C LYS A 82 8.10 -24.78 -7.02
N PRO A 83 8.38 -25.20 -5.77
CA PRO A 83 8.66 -24.27 -4.67
C PRO A 83 9.90 -23.40 -4.88
N LYS A 84 10.95 -23.94 -5.52
CA LYS A 84 12.17 -23.18 -5.83
C LYS A 84 11.93 -22.05 -6.82
N GLU A 85 11.08 -22.28 -7.83
CA GLU A 85 10.71 -21.25 -8.81
C GLU A 85 9.79 -20.19 -8.16
N ALA A 86 8.87 -20.62 -7.30
CA ALA A 86 8.03 -19.71 -6.53
C ALA A 86 8.86 -18.80 -5.61
N GLU A 87 9.86 -19.34 -4.91
CA GLU A 87 10.79 -18.56 -4.09
C GLU A 87 11.59 -17.55 -4.92
N ARG A 88 12.10 -17.99 -6.09
CA ARG A 88 12.82 -17.10 -6.99
C ARG A 88 11.94 -15.98 -7.53
N ALA A 89 10.71 -16.29 -7.91
CA ALA A 89 9.72 -15.30 -8.35
C ALA A 89 9.41 -14.30 -7.22
N ALA A 90 9.20 -14.76 -5.98
CA ALA A 90 8.96 -13.91 -4.83
C ALA A 90 10.11 -12.92 -4.58
N LYS A 91 11.36 -13.39 -4.63
CA LYS A 91 12.55 -12.52 -4.51
C LYS A 91 12.63 -11.49 -5.61
N GLN A 92 12.29 -11.87 -6.85
CA GLN A 92 12.27 -10.93 -7.98
C GLN A 92 11.16 -9.88 -7.82
N VAL A 93 9.97 -10.26 -7.36
CA VAL A 93 8.87 -9.32 -7.09
C VAL A 93 9.29 -8.28 -6.05
N LEU A 94 9.85 -8.72 -4.91
CA LEU A 94 10.35 -7.81 -3.88
C LEU A 94 11.40 -6.85 -4.41
N LEU A 95 12.37 -7.36 -5.18
CA LEU A 95 13.44 -6.53 -5.76
C LEU A 95 12.87 -5.50 -6.75
N VAL A 96 12.00 -5.92 -7.66
CA VAL A 96 11.42 -5.04 -8.69
C VAL A 96 10.55 -3.95 -8.05
N VAL A 97 9.70 -4.33 -7.11
CA VAL A 97 8.86 -3.36 -6.39
C VAL A 97 9.72 -2.37 -5.60
N PHE A 98 10.76 -2.84 -4.91
CA PHE A 98 11.69 -1.97 -4.19
C PHE A 98 12.43 -0.99 -5.12
N LEU A 99 12.92 -1.46 -6.26
CA LEU A 99 13.61 -0.60 -7.23
C LEU A 99 12.67 0.44 -7.83
N ILE A 100 11.46 0.01 -8.26
CA ILE A 100 10.47 0.93 -8.85
C ILE A 100 10.02 1.97 -7.80
N SER A 101 9.68 1.55 -6.59
CA SER A 101 9.27 2.47 -5.53
C SER A 101 10.38 3.44 -5.13
N SER A 102 11.64 2.97 -5.10
CA SER A 102 12.80 3.85 -4.83
C SER A 102 13.01 4.88 -5.93
N VAL A 103 12.88 4.49 -7.20
CA VAL A 103 12.96 5.43 -8.33
C VAL A 103 11.84 6.47 -8.26
N ILE A 104 10.61 6.03 -7.99
CA ILE A 104 9.47 6.95 -7.83
C ILE A 104 9.71 7.90 -6.65
N THR A 105 10.21 7.41 -5.52
CA THR A 105 10.59 8.25 -4.37
C THR A 105 11.56 9.35 -4.78
N VAL A 106 12.67 8.98 -5.44
CA VAL A 106 13.69 9.95 -5.87
C VAL A 106 13.09 11.00 -6.82
N LEU A 107 12.29 10.57 -7.79
CA LEU A 107 11.62 11.48 -8.72
C LEU A 107 10.65 12.42 -7.97
N CYS A 108 9.83 11.90 -7.07
CA CYS A 108 8.92 12.71 -6.26
C CYS A 108 9.68 13.70 -5.35
N MET A 109 10.81 13.31 -4.77
CA MET A 109 11.61 14.20 -3.92
C MET A 109 12.28 15.32 -4.71
N ILE A 110 12.80 15.03 -5.91
CA ILE A 110 13.47 16.04 -6.76
C ILE A 110 12.44 17.01 -7.34
N SER A 111 11.31 16.52 -7.81
CA SER A 111 10.26 17.30 -8.48
C SER A 111 9.07 17.64 -7.59
N ASN A 112 9.23 17.61 -6.27
CA ASN A 112 8.16 17.74 -5.28
C ASN A 112 7.24 18.94 -5.59
N ARG A 113 7.77 20.15 -5.56
CA ARG A 113 6.99 21.38 -5.76
C ARG A 113 6.43 21.49 -7.19
N GLU A 114 7.22 21.09 -8.19
CA GLU A 114 6.80 21.14 -9.58
C GLU A 114 5.66 20.16 -9.86
N LEU A 115 5.74 18.96 -9.28
CA LEU A 115 4.71 17.93 -9.39
C LEU A 115 3.40 18.39 -8.75
N LEU A 116 3.46 18.99 -7.57
CA LEU A 116 2.27 19.56 -6.90
C LEU A 116 1.67 20.72 -7.72
N HIS A 117 2.49 21.61 -8.29
CA HIS A 117 2.02 22.67 -9.19
C HIS A 117 1.42 22.12 -10.48
N LEU A 118 2.00 21.07 -11.05
CA LEU A 118 1.51 20.45 -12.28
C LEU A 118 0.12 19.81 -12.07
N VAL A 119 -0.07 19.15 -10.94
CA VAL A 119 -1.32 18.42 -10.64
C VAL A 119 -2.43 19.33 -10.15
N PHE A 120 -2.10 20.31 -9.28
CA PHE A 120 -3.11 21.12 -8.59
C PHE A 120 -3.14 22.58 -9.03
N GLY A 121 -2.23 23.00 -9.89
CA GLY A 121 -2.16 24.38 -10.39
C GLY A 121 -1.75 25.36 -9.32
N GLN A 122 -2.40 26.55 -9.32
CA GLN A 122 -2.13 27.59 -8.33
C GLN A 122 -2.99 27.36 -7.07
N VAL A 123 -2.35 27.05 -5.98
CA VAL A 123 -2.92 26.89 -4.63
C VAL A 123 -2.37 28.01 -3.75
N GLU A 124 -3.07 28.36 -2.68
CA GLU A 124 -2.58 29.32 -1.68
C GLU A 124 -1.16 28.94 -1.20
N ALA A 125 -0.31 29.95 -1.00
CA ALA A 125 1.10 29.73 -0.68
C ALA A 125 1.29 28.86 0.57
N ASP A 126 0.52 29.14 1.61
CA ASP A 126 0.59 28.41 2.89
C ASP A 126 0.21 26.93 2.73
N VAL A 127 -0.79 26.64 1.87
CA VAL A 127 -1.22 25.27 1.56
C VAL A 127 -0.14 24.55 0.74
N MET A 128 0.45 25.24 -0.23
CA MET A 128 1.52 24.67 -1.07
C MET A 128 2.77 24.33 -0.24
N ASP A 129 3.19 25.24 0.64
CA ASP A 129 4.38 25.03 1.46
C ASP A 129 4.16 23.86 2.45
N ALA A 130 2.98 23.76 3.06
CA ALA A 130 2.60 22.63 3.91
C ALA A 130 2.55 21.32 3.09
N ALA A 131 1.99 21.34 1.88
CA ALA A 131 1.91 20.18 0.99
C ALA A 131 3.30 19.69 0.57
N VAL A 132 4.24 20.57 0.24
CA VAL A 132 5.63 20.22 -0.13
C VAL A 132 6.31 19.48 1.03
N ILE A 133 6.16 19.96 2.26
CA ILE A 133 6.76 19.32 3.43
C ILE A 133 6.13 17.94 3.66
N TYR A 134 4.81 17.86 3.66
CA TYR A 134 4.10 16.60 3.89
C TYR A 134 4.41 15.57 2.80
N PHE A 135 4.42 15.99 1.52
CA PHE A 135 4.74 15.10 0.39
C PHE A 135 6.17 14.58 0.45
N TYR A 136 7.12 15.39 0.92
CA TYR A 136 8.51 14.94 1.09
C TYR A 136 8.61 13.74 2.06
N TYR A 137 7.94 13.83 3.22
CA TYR A 137 7.94 12.75 4.21
C TYR A 137 7.15 11.52 3.74
N THR A 138 6.01 11.71 3.09
CA THR A 138 5.22 10.59 2.58
C THR A 138 5.92 9.89 1.41
N ALA A 139 6.58 10.62 0.51
CA ALA A 139 7.36 10.02 -0.57
C ALA A 139 8.52 9.15 -0.04
N LEU A 140 9.15 9.54 1.05
CA LEU A 140 10.21 8.74 1.69
C LEU A 140 9.69 7.38 2.19
N SER A 141 8.42 7.26 2.49
CA SER A 141 7.80 5.99 2.93
C SER A 141 7.47 5.02 1.78
N PHE A 142 7.45 5.47 0.53
CA PHE A 142 7.02 4.64 -0.63
C PHE A 142 7.78 3.32 -0.79
N PRO A 143 9.13 3.24 -0.62
CA PRO A 143 9.82 1.96 -0.72
C PRO A 143 9.37 0.95 0.32
N PHE A 144 9.05 1.42 1.52
CA PHE A 144 8.58 0.56 2.62
C PHE A 144 7.15 0.10 2.38
N ILE A 145 6.27 0.99 1.89
CA ILE A 145 4.89 0.66 1.52
C ILE A 145 4.90 -0.37 0.37
N GLY A 146 5.70 -0.14 -0.68
CA GLY A 146 5.84 -1.08 -1.78
C GLY A 146 6.32 -2.46 -1.33
N LEU A 147 7.32 -2.52 -0.45
CA LEU A 147 7.80 -3.78 0.13
C LEU A 147 6.73 -4.48 0.98
N TYR A 148 5.95 -3.72 1.76
CA TYR A 148 4.83 -4.26 2.52
C TYR A 148 3.78 -4.87 1.58
N ASP A 149 3.36 -4.15 0.54
CA ASP A 149 2.37 -4.63 -0.43
C ASP A 149 2.84 -5.91 -1.14
N ALA A 150 4.10 -5.91 -1.59
CA ALA A 150 4.70 -7.09 -2.24
C ALA A 150 4.80 -8.28 -1.28
N GLY A 151 5.24 -8.06 -0.04
CA GLY A 151 5.27 -9.09 1.00
C GLY A 151 3.89 -9.64 1.31
N ALA A 152 2.90 -8.77 1.51
CA ALA A 152 1.52 -9.16 1.75
C ALA A 152 0.95 -9.98 0.57
N ALA A 153 1.24 -9.58 -0.66
CA ALA A 153 0.81 -10.30 -1.85
C ALA A 153 1.43 -11.70 -1.94
N ILE A 154 2.73 -11.84 -1.62
CA ILE A 154 3.42 -13.14 -1.59
C ILE A 154 2.83 -14.07 -0.53
N TYR A 155 2.52 -13.56 0.68
CA TYR A 155 1.87 -14.36 1.73
C TYR A 155 0.46 -14.78 1.32
N ARG A 156 -0.30 -13.90 0.66
CA ARG A 156 -1.62 -14.24 0.12
C ARG A 156 -1.52 -15.31 -0.98
N ALA A 157 -0.48 -15.27 -1.83
CA ALA A 157 -0.20 -16.30 -2.81
C ALA A 157 0.03 -17.69 -2.19
N GLN A 158 0.59 -17.74 -0.98
CA GLN A 158 0.79 -18.96 -0.20
C GLN A 158 -0.47 -19.41 0.59
N GLY A 159 -1.59 -18.71 0.43
CA GLY A 159 -2.82 -18.98 1.18
C GLY A 159 -2.84 -18.45 2.61
N ASN A 160 -1.89 -17.61 2.99
CA ASN A 160 -1.82 -17.02 4.32
C ASN A 160 -2.18 -15.52 4.30
N SER A 161 -3.47 -15.22 4.44
CA SER A 161 -3.95 -13.83 4.56
C SER A 161 -3.96 -13.31 6.00
N ARG A 162 -3.73 -14.18 6.98
CA ARG A 162 -3.76 -13.77 8.40
C ARG A 162 -2.55 -12.93 8.78
N LEU A 163 -1.37 -13.24 8.22
CA LEU A 163 -0.15 -12.53 8.55
C LEU A 163 -0.20 -11.07 8.07
N PRO A 164 -0.52 -10.75 6.80
CA PRO A 164 -0.72 -9.37 6.36
C PRO A 164 -1.75 -8.62 7.21
N MET A 165 -2.91 -9.23 7.52
CA MET A 165 -3.91 -8.64 8.40
C MET A 165 -3.34 -8.31 9.79
N THR A 166 -2.59 -9.22 10.40
CA THR A 166 -1.99 -8.99 11.72
C THR A 166 -1.00 -7.83 11.68
N VAL A 167 -0.15 -7.76 10.65
CA VAL A 167 0.79 -6.66 10.47
C VAL A 167 0.04 -5.33 10.29
N SER A 168 -1.03 -5.31 9.48
CA SER A 168 -1.87 -4.13 9.29
C SER A 168 -2.51 -3.66 10.62
N VAL A 169 -3.04 -4.58 11.43
CA VAL A 169 -3.59 -4.25 12.76
C VAL A 169 -2.54 -3.59 13.65
N ILE A 170 -1.33 -4.18 13.72
CA ILE A 170 -0.23 -3.64 14.53
C ILE A 170 0.18 -2.25 14.01
N SER A 171 0.32 -2.08 12.69
CA SER A 171 0.70 -0.81 12.07
C SER A 171 -0.33 0.27 12.35
N ASN A 172 -1.63 -0.04 12.22
CA ASN A 172 -2.71 0.90 12.53
C ASN A 172 -2.73 1.29 14.01
N PHE A 173 -2.48 0.34 14.91
CA PHE A 173 -2.38 0.63 16.35
C PHE A 173 -1.19 1.55 16.66
N LEU A 174 -0.03 1.29 16.06
CA LEU A 174 1.15 2.15 16.19
C LEU A 174 0.93 3.54 15.60
N ASN A 175 0.20 3.63 14.49
CA ASN A 175 -0.17 4.92 13.87
C ASN A 175 -1.04 5.75 14.81
N ILE A 176 -2.08 5.17 15.44
CA ILE A 176 -2.93 5.87 16.42
C ILE A 176 -2.08 6.42 17.58
N ILE A 177 -1.18 5.60 18.13
CA ILE A 177 -0.30 6.03 19.22
C ILE A 177 0.63 7.15 18.75
N GLY A 178 1.25 7.00 17.56
CA GLY A 178 2.16 8.01 17.01
C GLY A 178 1.48 9.35 16.72
N ASN A 179 0.23 9.33 16.31
CA ASN A 179 -0.55 10.54 16.04
C ASN A 179 -1.11 11.19 17.31
N ALA A 180 -1.16 10.46 18.43
CA ALA A 180 -1.66 10.97 19.72
C ALA A 180 -0.57 11.63 20.58
N VAL A 181 0.72 11.51 20.21
CA VAL A 181 1.88 12.08 20.90
C VAL A 181 2.38 13.33 20.18
#